data_d65be61a8048dae9ea03a217290dd2b4
#
_entry.id   d65be61a8048dae9ea03a217290dd2b4
#
_cell.length_a   1.000
_cell.length_b   1.000
_cell.length_c   1.000
_cell.angle_alpha   90.00
_cell.angle_beta   90.00
_cell.angle_gamma   90.00
#
_symmetry.space_group_name_H-M   'P 1'
#
loop_
_entity.id
_entity.type
_entity.pdbx_description
1 polymer ?
#
loop_
_entity_poly.entity_id
_entity_poly.type
_entity_poly.pdbx_seq_one_letter_code
_entity_poly.pdbx_strand_id
1 'polypeptide(L)' 'MGMLITTSRRPTRRVRTLARDLNRVIPNSIRINRGKMNLLQVLTYASRVGLDHVMVIN' A
#
# COMPACT_ATOMS: atom_id res chain seq x y z
N MET A 1 -0.03 -13.21 7.98
CA MET A 1 0.87 -12.98 6.84
C MET A 1 0.14 -12.19 5.76
N GLY A 2 0.68 -11.09 5.30
CA GLY A 2 0.02 -10.28 4.30
C GLY A 2 0.83 -9.05 3.95
N MET A 3 0.36 -8.32 2.96
CA MET A 3 1.09 -7.17 2.43
C MET A 3 0.14 -5.98 2.31
N LEU A 4 0.62 -4.82 2.75
CA LEU A 4 -0.05 -3.55 2.52
C LEU A 4 0.56 -2.91 1.29
N ILE A 5 -0.28 -2.52 0.34
CA ILE A 5 0.15 -1.87 -0.90
C ILE A 5 -0.33 -0.44 -0.89
N THR A 6 0.59 0.49 -1.06
CA THR A 6 0.25 1.90 -1.17
C THR A 6 1.21 2.57 -2.16
N THR A 7 1.06 3.87 -2.32
CA THR A 7 1.85 4.62 -3.29
C THR A 7 2.60 5.75 -2.58
N SER A 8 3.40 6.49 -3.33
CA SER A 8 3.94 7.76 -2.86
C SER A 8 2.79 8.75 -2.67
N ARG A 9 3.10 9.89 -2.04
CA ARG A 9 2.06 10.87 -1.70
C ARG A 9 1.35 11.47 -2.91
N ARG A 10 2.04 11.54 -4.06
CA ARG A 10 1.47 12.12 -5.28
C ARG A 10 1.64 11.13 -6.42
N PRO A 11 0.87 10.04 -6.42
CA PRO A 11 1.01 9.02 -7.45
C PRO A 11 0.43 9.50 -8.77
N THR A 12 1.06 9.06 -9.87
CA THR A 12 0.47 9.23 -11.19
C THR A 12 -0.67 8.23 -11.35
N ARG A 13 -1.48 8.44 -12.41
CA ARG A 13 -2.55 7.48 -12.73
C ARG A 13 -1.98 6.08 -12.97
N ARG A 14 -0.82 6.01 -13.66
CA ARG A 14 -0.17 4.73 -13.95
C ARG A 14 0.22 4.00 -12.67
N VAL A 15 0.75 4.72 -11.68
CA VAL A 15 1.14 4.12 -10.42
C VAL A 15 -0.09 3.63 -9.66
N ARG A 16 -1.18 4.39 -9.67
CA ARG A 16 -2.43 3.97 -9.01
C ARG A 16 -2.99 2.70 -9.66
N THR A 17 -2.95 2.62 -10.99
CA THR A 17 -3.40 1.45 -11.72
C THR A 17 -2.54 0.24 -11.38
N LEU A 18 -1.23 0.42 -11.33
CA LEU A 18 -0.31 -0.65 -10.96
C LEU A 18 -0.60 -1.17 -9.55
N ALA A 19 -0.80 -0.27 -8.60
CA ALA A 19 -1.12 -0.67 -7.23
C ALA A 19 -2.39 -1.50 -7.16
N ARG A 20 -3.42 -1.09 -7.90
CA ARG A 20 -4.68 -1.82 -7.96
C ARG A 20 -4.49 -3.20 -8.57
N ASP A 21 -3.72 -3.28 -9.67
CA ASP A 21 -3.49 -4.55 -10.34
C ASP A 21 -2.69 -5.50 -9.46
N LEU A 22 -1.68 -5.01 -8.76
CA LEU A 22 -0.91 -5.81 -7.83
C LEU A 22 -1.77 -6.35 -6.70
N ASN A 23 -2.70 -5.53 -6.20
CA ASN A 23 -3.61 -5.98 -5.17
C ASN A 23 -4.48 -7.14 -5.62
N ARG A 24 -4.81 -7.21 -6.91
CA ARG A 24 -5.63 -8.30 -7.46
C ARG A 24 -4.85 -9.60 -7.55
N VAL A 25 -3.54 -9.54 -7.81
CA VAL A 25 -2.76 -10.75 -8.07
C VAL A 25 -1.97 -11.23 -6.86
N ILE A 26 -1.72 -10.38 -5.88
CA ILE A 26 -1.00 -10.77 -4.68
C ILE A 26 -2.00 -11.20 -3.61
N PRO A 27 -1.99 -12.46 -3.21
CA PRO A 27 -2.93 -12.93 -2.19
C PRO A 27 -2.63 -12.28 -0.84
N ASN A 28 -3.67 -12.10 -0.03
CA ASN A 28 -3.58 -11.52 1.30
C ASN A 28 -2.98 -10.12 1.28
N SER A 29 -3.27 -9.35 0.23
CA SER A 29 -2.83 -7.97 0.14
C SER A 29 -4.01 -7.01 0.33
N ILE A 30 -3.73 -5.86 0.88
CA ILE A 30 -4.70 -4.78 1.07
C ILE A 30 -4.10 -3.52 0.47
N ARG A 31 -4.87 -2.83 -0.36
CA ARG A 31 -4.44 -1.57 -0.96
C ARG A 31 -5.11 -0.42 -0.25
N ILE A 32 -4.33 0.60 0.10
CA ILE A 32 -4.86 1.83 0.67
C ILE A 32 -4.35 3.02 -0.12
N ASN A 33 -5.11 4.10 -0.09
CA ASN A 33 -4.68 5.38 -0.62
C ASN A 33 -3.70 6.01 0.37
N ARG A 34 -2.54 6.45 -0.14
CA ARG A 34 -1.52 7.06 0.70
C ARG A 34 -2.03 8.34 1.37
N GLY A 35 -2.69 9.19 0.59
CA GLY A 35 -3.15 10.46 1.11
C GLY A 35 -2.02 11.28 1.67
N LYS A 36 -2.20 11.84 2.87
CA LYS A 36 -1.19 12.65 3.54
C LYS A 36 -0.38 11.86 4.57
N MET A 37 -0.51 10.55 4.59
CA MET A 37 0.21 9.72 5.55
C MET A 37 1.70 9.74 5.26
N ASN A 38 2.51 9.93 6.31
CA ASN A 38 3.95 9.72 6.17
C ASN A 38 4.26 8.23 6.30
N LEU A 39 5.53 7.87 6.06
CA LEU A 39 5.91 6.47 6.05
C LEU A 39 5.66 5.78 7.39
N LEU A 40 5.93 6.48 8.49
CA LEU A 40 5.71 5.92 9.81
C LEU A 40 4.22 5.62 10.05
N GLN A 41 3.33 6.48 9.59
CA GLN A 41 1.90 6.26 9.71
C GLN A 41 1.45 5.06 8.88
N VAL A 42 2.02 4.87 7.69
CA VAL A 42 1.74 3.71 6.86
C VAL A 42 2.16 2.43 7.56
N LEU A 43 3.36 2.41 8.14
CA LEU A 43 3.87 1.26 8.86
C LEU A 43 3.03 0.95 10.08
N THR A 44 2.61 1.98 10.81
CA THR A 44 1.75 1.82 11.98
C THR A 44 0.40 1.23 11.59
N TYR A 45 -0.17 1.70 10.48
CA TYR A 45 -1.44 1.17 9.98
C TYR A 45 -1.29 -0.32 9.63
N ALA A 46 -0.22 -0.68 8.92
CA ALA A 46 0.01 -2.06 8.53
C ALA A 46 0.10 -2.97 9.75
N SER A 47 0.84 -2.54 10.78
CA SER A 47 0.97 -3.29 12.01
C SER A 47 -0.38 -3.46 12.70
N ARG A 48 -1.20 -2.42 12.72
CA ARG A 48 -2.50 -2.44 13.38
C ARG A 48 -3.45 -3.43 12.74
N VAL A 49 -3.40 -3.58 11.42
CA VAL A 49 -4.27 -4.52 10.71
C VAL A 49 -3.63 -5.90 10.51
N GLY A 50 -2.48 -6.13 11.13
CA GLY A 50 -1.85 -7.46 11.13
C GLY A 50 -1.07 -7.80 9.87
N LEU A 51 -0.62 -6.80 9.12
CA LEU A 51 0.18 -7.02 7.91
C LEU A 51 1.66 -6.86 8.26
N ASP A 52 2.47 -7.78 7.77
CA ASP A 52 3.89 -7.81 8.09
C ASP A 52 4.80 -7.29 6.98
N HIS A 53 4.22 -6.89 5.85
CA HIS A 53 4.95 -6.32 4.72
C HIS A 53 4.25 -5.08 4.20
N VAL A 54 5.04 -4.12 3.73
CA VAL A 54 4.51 -2.90 3.12
C VAL A 54 5.24 -2.69 1.79
N MET A 55 4.47 -2.47 0.73
CA MET A 55 5.00 -2.12 -0.57
C MET A 55 4.59 -0.68 -0.90
N VAL A 56 5.57 0.18 -1.15
CA VAL A 56 5.31 1.56 -1.56
C VAL A 56 5.77 1.71 -3.00
N ILE A 57 4.85 2.09 -3.87
CA ILE A 57 5.13 2.22 -5.30
C ILE A 57 5.32 3.70 -5.63
N ASN A 58 6.45 4.01 -6.20
CA ASN A 58 6.75 5.38 -6.65
C ASN A 58 6.46 5.55 -8.13
#